data_9cb153d398aa9b048a107b2eff8c3576
#
_entry.id   9cb153d398aa9b048a107b2eff8c3576
#
_cell.length_a   1.000
_cell.length_b   1.000
_cell.length_c   1.000
_cell.angle_alpha   90.00
_cell.angle_beta   90.00
_cell.angle_gamma   90.00
#
_symmetry.space_group_name_H-M   'P 1'
#
loop_
_entity.id
_entity.type
_entity.pdbx_description
1 polymer ?
#
loop_
_entity_poly.entity_id
_entity_poly.type
_entity_poly.pdbx_seq_one_letter_code
_entity_poly.pdbx_strand_id
1 'polypeptide(L)'
;MKMAHAGWMLLGLVLATGAPVAWSQTVKITPLGSHTGELCDRDRAMIFEDPTGVRILYDAGQSVTGGTDPRLGAVHVVLLSHAHGDHMGDRKMSAQNAGTCAKPDTVSAAPHSTTAEIAAAKNSAAMMIADMGVFIGRKIENIRGKPTAACAGNVVPFAEPCLANVQLGGRRGFKTAAAARAVEITTVPASHASHVPRALLTDPEKKNLEADDLSLSLGPPSGYVVKFTNGLTVYLSGDTGIHADMKTIVHDFHKVNLAVLNLGPNAIAPDAGAFVINELVQPAAVIASHPNEAATSEGKALPGTWTKAFVELVKNRPVYLSLSGRTMEFDGSGKCVAGC
;
A
#
# COMPACT_ATOMS: atom_id res chain seq x y z
N MET A 1 -25.60 83.67 -22.84
CA MET A 1 -26.00 82.28 -22.68
C MET A 1 -24.76 81.40 -22.93
N LYS A 2 -24.16 80.83 -21.89
CA LYS A 2 -23.00 79.93 -22.01
C LYS A 2 -23.46 78.54 -21.61
N MET A 3 -23.44 77.59 -22.54
CA MET A 3 -23.71 76.19 -22.29
C MET A 3 -22.44 75.51 -21.78
N ALA A 4 -22.53 74.89 -20.65
CA ALA A 4 -21.47 74.06 -20.07
C ALA A 4 -21.69 72.60 -20.52
N HIS A 5 -20.66 72.01 -21.13
CA HIS A 5 -20.65 70.58 -21.50
C HIS A 5 -20.04 69.80 -20.30
N ALA A 6 -20.83 68.94 -19.70
CA ALA A 6 -20.36 67.98 -18.70
C ALA A 6 -19.84 66.71 -19.41
N GLY A 7 -18.55 66.46 -19.36
CA GLY A 7 -17.91 65.25 -19.82
C GLY A 7 -18.03 64.14 -18.77
N TRP A 8 -18.64 63.02 -19.12
CA TRP A 8 -18.65 61.80 -18.28
C TRP A 8 -17.43 60.93 -18.60
N MET A 9 -16.52 60.83 -17.64
CA MET A 9 -15.44 59.83 -17.67
C MET A 9 -16.01 58.49 -17.20
N LEU A 10 -16.09 57.50 -18.12
CA LEU A 10 -16.32 56.10 -17.77
C LEU A 10 -14.99 55.47 -17.29
N LEU A 11 -14.92 55.18 -15.99
CA LEU A 11 -13.83 54.41 -15.40
C LEU A 11 -14.12 52.93 -15.67
N GLY A 12 -13.42 52.32 -16.64
CA GLY A 12 -13.48 50.89 -16.92
C GLY A 12 -12.75 50.12 -15.81
N LEU A 13 -13.51 49.38 -14.98
CA LEU A 13 -12.97 48.46 -13.98
C LEU A 13 -12.57 47.16 -14.69
N VAL A 14 -11.27 46.95 -14.95
CA VAL A 14 -10.74 45.69 -15.45
C VAL A 14 -10.68 44.70 -14.26
N LEU A 15 -11.67 43.82 -14.17
CA LEU A 15 -11.63 42.66 -13.28
C LEU A 15 -10.65 41.63 -13.86
N ALA A 16 -9.43 41.60 -13.36
CA ALA A 16 -8.49 40.51 -13.60
C ALA A 16 -9.04 39.26 -12.92
N THR A 17 -9.73 38.39 -13.65
CA THR A 17 -10.05 37.04 -13.19
C THR A 17 -8.77 36.20 -13.21
N GLY A 18 -8.05 36.20 -12.08
CA GLY A 18 -6.99 35.25 -11.87
C GLY A 18 -7.59 33.84 -11.90
N ALA A 19 -7.31 33.08 -12.96
CA ALA A 19 -7.63 31.66 -12.97
C ALA A 19 -6.96 31.01 -11.74
N PRO A 20 -7.68 30.20 -10.93
CA PRO A 20 -7.05 29.50 -9.84
C PRO A 20 -5.95 28.61 -10.45
N VAL A 21 -4.73 28.76 -9.95
CA VAL A 21 -3.64 27.82 -10.26
C VAL A 21 -4.13 26.47 -9.74
N ALA A 22 -4.57 25.61 -10.66
CA ALA A 22 -4.89 24.23 -10.30
C ALA A 22 -3.56 23.58 -9.90
N TRP A 23 -3.29 23.53 -8.62
CA TRP A 23 -2.21 22.68 -8.09
C TRP A 23 -2.51 21.28 -8.58
N SER A 24 -1.60 20.71 -9.35
CA SER A 24 -1.73 19.32 -9.78
C SER A 24 -1.79 18.46 -8.50
N GLN A 25 -2.98 17.94 -8.21
CA GLN A 25 -3.17 17.11 -7.03
C GLN A 25 -2.48 15.78 -7.28
N THR A 26 -1.48 15.46 -6.46
CA THR A 26 -0.68 14.26 -6.58
C THR A 26 -1.08 13.23 -5.53
N VAL A 27 -0.91 11.95 -5.84
CA VAL A 27 -0.90 10.87 -4.84
C VAL A 27 0.53 10.77 -4.30
N LYS A 28 0.65 10.80 -2.97
CA LYS A 28 1.94 10.60 -2.29
C LYS A 28 2.09 9.14 -1.90
N ILE A 29 3.25 8.58 -2.22
CA ILE A 29 3.59 7.19 -1.90
C ILE A 29 4.87 7.20 -1.08
N THR A 30 4.78 6.72 0.17
CA THR A 30 5.90 6.71 1.12
C THR A 30 6.15 5.29 1.62
N PRO A 31 7.25 4.64 1.19
CA PRO A 31 7.67 3.38 1.77
C PRO A 31 8.11 3.54 3.24
N LEU A 32 7.76 2.56 4.08
CA LEU A 32 8.11 2.52 5.50
C LEU A 32 9.02 1.31 5.80
N GLY A 33 10.20 1.31 5.17
CA GLY A 33 11.20 0.27 5.38
C GLY A 33 11.91 0.36 6.73
N SER A 34 12.77 -0.59 6.99
CA SER A 34 13.50 -0.74 8.25
C SER A 34 14.60 0.31 8.45
N HIS A 35 15.29 0.72 7.37
CA HIS A 35 16.41 1.67 7.41
C HIS A 35 16.12 2.86 6.49
N THR A 36 16.22 4.06 7.06
CA THR A 36 15.93 5.32 6.35
C THR A 36 16.80 5.49 5.11
N GLY A 37 16.18 5.78 3.97
CA GLY A 37 16.86 6.02 2.69
C GLY A 37 17.25 4.73 1.94
N GLU A 38 17.00 3.56 2.51
CA GLU A 38 17.38 2.26 1.94
C GLU A 38 16.16 1.40 1.59
N LEU A 39 16.38 0.37 0.79
CA LEU A 39 15.47 -0.73 0.53
C LEU A 39 16.11 -2.02 1.04
N CYS A 40 15.61 -2.52 2.15
CA CYS A 40 16.22 -3.56 2.95
C CYS A 40 15.46 -4.88 2.90
N ASP A 41 16.09 -5.94 3.43
CA ASP A 41 15.44 -7.22 3.59
C ASP A 41 14.10 -7.06 4.34
N ARG A 42 13.04 -7.67 3.80
CA ARG A 42 11.68 -7.69 4.33
C ARG A 42 10.99 -6.32 4.43
N ASP A 43 11.45 -5.30 3.71
CA ASP A 43 10.71 -4.04 3.59
C ASP A 43 9.44 -4.22 2.77
N ARG A 44 8.27 -3.99 3.39
CA ARG A 44 6.95 -4.23 2.80
C ARG A 44 6.04 -3.02 2.91
N ALA A 45 5.99 -2.37 4.07
CA ALA A 45 5.03 -1.34 4.40
C ALA A 45 5.11 -0.14 3.47
N MET A 46 3.95 0.30 2.96
CA MET A 46 3.88 1.47 2.09
C MET A 46 2.60 2.27 2.37
N ILE A 47 2.75 3.59 2.58
CA ILE A 47 1.63 4.53 2.74
C ILE A 47 1.32 5.17 1.40
N PHE A 48 0.03 5.17 1.04
CA PHE A 48 -0.54 5.92 -0.08
C PHE A 48 -1.44 7.01 0.46
N GLU A 49 -1.23 8.25 0.05
CA GLU A 49 -2.06 9.38 0.44
C GLU A 49 -2.72 10.00 -0.79
N ASP A 50 -4.04 9.90 -0.83
CA ASP A 50 -4.87 10.53 -1.86
C ASP A 50 -4.92 12.06 -1.67
N PRO A 51 -5.07 12.87 -2.73
CA PRO A 51 -5.24 14.31 -2.61
C PRO A 51 -6.37 14.76 -1.67
N THR A 52 -7.39 13.93 -1.45
CA THR A 52 -8.49 14.21 -0.52
C THR A 52 -8.15 13.92 0.94
N GLY A 53 -6.94 13.42 1.22
CA GLY A 53 -6.45 13.09 2.55
C GLY A 53 -6.76 11.64 3.00
N VAL A 54 -7.37 10.81 2.16
CA VAL A 54 -7.49 9.37 2.47
C VAL A 54 -6.10 8.73 2.47
N ARG A 55 -5.73 8.07 3.58
CA ARG A 55 -4.43 7.41 3.75
C ARG A 55 -4.62 5.91 3.89
N ILE A 56 -3.87 5.16 3.09
CA ILE A 56 -3.94 3.70 2.99
C ILE A 56 -2.56 3.14 3.34
N LEU A 57 -2.50 2.20 4.26
CA LEU A 57 -1.31 1.40 4.54
C LEU A 57 -1.46 0.05 3.82
N TYR A 58 -0.49 -0.31 3.02
CA TYR A 58 -0.39 -1.60 2.36
C TYR A 58 0.67 -2.45 3.03
N ASP A 59 0.33 -3.70 3.36
CA ASP A 59 1.17 -4.74 3.96
C ASP A 59 2.11 -4.21 5.06
N ALA A 60 1.57 -3.99 6.26
CA ALA A 60 2.32 -3.43 7.40
C ALA A 60 3.65 -4.17 7.67
N GLY A 61 3.66 -5.49 7.48
CA GLY A 61 4.83 -6.33 7.52
C GLY A 61 5.64 -6.23 8.80
N GLN A 62 6.96 -6.38 8.66
CA GLN A 62 7.91 -6.41 9.77
C GLN A 62 8.77 -5.13 9.87
N SER A 63 8.65 -4.19 8.92
CA SER A 63 9.53 -3.01 8.79
C SER A 63 9.06 -1.78 9.58
N VAL A 64 7.95 -1.89 10.30
CA VAL A 64 7.42 -0.85 11.22
C VAL A 64 7.54 -1.29 12.67
N THR A 65 7.47 -0.33 13.62
CA THR A 65 7.54 -0.62 15.06
C THR A 65 6.18 -0.93 15.69
N GLY A 66 5.12 -1.13 14.89
CA GLY A 66 3.75 -1.39 15.33
C GLY A 66 2.87 -0.14 15.33
N GLY A 67 1.76 -0.16 16.07
CA GLY A 67 0.74 0.90 16.05
C GLY A 67 1.19 2.28 16.50
N THR A 68 2.31 2.37 17.19
CA THR A 68 2.92 3.64 17.68
C THR A 68 4.04 4.17 16.78
N ASP A 69 4.33 3.52 15.65
CA ASP A 69 5.35 4.01 14.71
C ASP A 69 5.02 5.45 14.28
N PRO A 70 5.92 6.42 14.54
CA PRO A 70 5.63 7.84 14.26
C PRO A 70 5.49 8.15 12.77
N ARG A 71 6.05 7.31 11.89
CA ARG A 71 5.99 7.48 10.43
C ARG A 71 4.59 7.21 9.85
N LEU A 72 3.75 6.48 10.57
CA LEU A 72 2.41 6.13 10.09
C LEU A 72 1.49 7.34 9.93
N GLY A 73 1.55 8.30 10.87
CA GLY A 73 0.57 9.38 10.92
C GLY A 73 -0.87 8.84 11.10
N ALA A 74 -1.83 9.44 10.41
CA ALA A 74 -3.17 8.87 10.26
C ALA A 74 -3.12 7.69 9.27
N VAL A 75 -3.81 6.60 9.57
CA VAL A 75 -4.06 5.47 8.66
C VAL A 75 -5.55 5.20 8.67
N HIS A 76 -6.21 5.39 7.53
CA HIS A 76 -7.66 5.22 7.42
C HIS A 76 -8.04 3.80 7.00
N VAL A 77 -7.20 3.18 6.17
CA VAL A 77 -7.41 1.82 5.66
C VAL A 77 -6.10 1.06 5.75
N VAL A 78 -6.15 -0.17 6.25
CA VAL A 78 -5.05 -1.13 6.20
C VAL A 78 -5.42 -2.23 5.21
N LEU A 79 -4.56 -2.46 4.22
CA LEU A 79 -4.68 -3.56 3.25
C LEU A 79 -3.70 -4.67 3.64
N LEU A 80 -4.14 -5.91 3.57
CA LEU A 80 -3.30 -7.09 3.75
C LEU A 80 -3.48 -8.02 2.56
N SER A 81 -2.39 -8.29 1.84
CA SER A 81 -2.42 -9.11 0.64
C SER A 81 -2.62 -10.59 0.93
N HIS A 82 -1.93 -11.12 1.93
CA HIS A 82 -2.01 -12.53 2.35
C HIS A 82 -1.46 -12.76 3.78
N ALA A 83 -1.58 -13.98 4.28
CA ALA A 83 -1.36 -14.29 5.71
C ALA A 83 0.09 -14.65 6.07
N HIS A 84 1.10 -14.41 5.22
CA HIS A 84 2.49 -14.64 5.61
C HIS A 84 2.98 -13.61 6.64
N GLY A 85 3.95 -14.01 7.45
CA GLY A 85 4.42 -13.21 8.59
C GLY A 85 5.03 -11.88 8.19
N ASP A 86 5.76 -11.84 7.10
CA ASP A 86 6.39 -10.63 6.58
C ASP A 86 5.41 -9.64 5.92
N HIS A 87 4.13 -10.01 5.71
CA HIS A 87 3.03 -9.13 5.29
C HIS A 87 2.09 -8.81 6.45
N MET A 88 1.64 -9.83 7.18
CA MET A 88 0.77 -9.67 8.34
C MET A 88 1.48 -9.02 9.53
N GLY A 89 2.80 -9.22 9.64
CA GLY A 89 3.65 -8.74 10.73
C GLY A 89 3.55 -9.58 11.98
N ASP A 90 4.10 -10.80 11.96
CA ASP A 90 4.31 -11.65 13.14
C ASP A 90 5.50 -11.16 13.99
N ARG A 91 6.35 -10.35 13.40
CA ARG A 91 7.44 -9.59 14.01
C ARG A 91 7.30 -8.10 13.64
N LYS A 92 8.01 -7.24 14.35
CA LYS A 92 8.09 -5.80 14.10
C LYS A 92 9.49 -5.30 14.43
N MET A 93 9.90 -4.18 13.85
CA MET A 93 11.17 -3.54 14.20
C MET A 93 11.27 -3.28 15.70
N SER A 94 12.42 -3.56 16.27
CA SER A 94 12.72 -3.16 17.67
C SER A 94 12.83 -1.64 17.80
N ALA A 95 13.44 -1.00 16.82
CA ALA A 95 13.49 0.46 16.63
C ALA A 95 13.80 0.77 15.15
N GLN A 96 13.49 1.98 14.70
CA GLN A 96 13.90 2.45 13.37
C GLN A 96 15.42 2.40 13.23
N ASN A 97 15.92 1.88 12.10
CA ASN A 97 17.35 1.67 11.80
C ASN A 97 18.07 0.64 12.69
N ALA A 98 17.35 -0.19 13.46
CA ALA A 98 17.96 -1.23 14.29
C ALA A 98 18.43 -2.42 13.44
N GLY A 99 19.60 -2.95 13.75
CA GLY A 99 20.25 -4.02 12.99
C GLY A 99 20.99 -3.51 11.76
N THR A 100 20.95 -4.28 10.67
CA THR A 100 21.52 -3.93 9.38
C THR A 100 20.47 -4.08 8.27
N CYS A 101 20.67 -3.47 7.12
CA CYS A 101 19.76 -3.59 5.96
C CYS A 101 19.56 -5.06 5.52
N ALA A 102 20.59 -5.89 5.61
CA ALA A 102 20.52 -7.34 5.33
C ALA A 102 19.87 -8.16 6.45
N LYS A 103 19.88 -7.64 7.68
CA LYS A 103 19.32 -8.30 8.87
C LYS A 103 18.77 -7.25 9.83
N PRO A 104 17.59 -6.70 9.54
CA PRO A 104 16.92 -5.77 10.44
C PRO A 104 16.64 -6.43 11.81
N ASP A 105 16.83 -5.67 12.88
CA ASP A 105 16.55 -6.17 14.23
C ASP A 105 15.05 -6.08 14.53
N THR A 106 14.45 -7.23 14.81
CA THR A 106 13.01 -7.35 15.02
C THR A 106 12.67 -8.10 16.30
N VAL A 107 11.55 -7.74 16.91
CA VAL A 107 10.95 -8.44 18.05
C VAL A 107 9.63 -9.08 17.64
N SER A 108 9.16 -10.09 18.41
CA SER A 108 7.86 -10.72 18.17
C SER A 108 6.73 -9.72 18.34
N ALA A 109 5.75 -9.75 17.43
CA ALA A 109 4.47 -9.06 17.57
C ALA A 109 3.38 -9.95 18.20
N ALA A 110 3.66 -11.26 18.37
CA ALA A 110 2.71 -12.19 19.01
C ALA A 110 2.35 -11.77 20.45
N PRO A 111 1.12 -12.01 20.88
CA PRO A 111 0.04 -12.78 20.22
C PRO A 111 -0.74 -11.99 19.15
N HIS A 112 -0.37 -10.75 18.88
CA HIS A 112 -0.98 -9.87 17.88
C HIS A 112 -0.23 -9.94 16.54
N SER A 113 -0.46 -8.94 15.68
CA SER A 113 0.34 -8.70 14.48
C SER A 113 0.46 -7.19 14.26
N THR A 114 1.47 -6.72 13.53
CA THR A 114 1.60 -5.28 13.25
C THR A 114 0.37 -4.73 12.53
N THR A 115 -0.23 -5.50 11.61
CA THR A 115 -1.50 -5.15 10.95
C THR A 115 -2.61 -4.87 11.95
N ALA A 116 -2.82 -5.77 12.93
CA ALA A 116 -3.86 -5.60 13.95
C ALA A 116 -3.53 -4.47 14.94
N GLU A 117 -2.26 -4.33 15.37
CA GLU A 117 -1.82 -3.24 16.23
C GLU A 117 -2.07 -1.86 15.59
N ILE A 118 -1.75 -1.72 14.30
CA ILE A 118 -1.94 -0.46 13.58
C ILE A 118 -3.42 -0.19 13.38
N ALA A 119 -4.21 -1.17 12.93
CA ALA A 119 -5.65 -1.00 12.75
C ALA A 119 -6.34 -0.59 14.05
N ALA A 120 -5.96 -1.20 15.18
CA ALA A 120 -6.48 -0.84 16.50
C ALA A 120 -6.07 0.57 16.94
N ALA A 121 -4.79 0.93 16.79
CA ALA A 121 -4.24 2.20 17.26
C ALA A 121 -4.71 3.41 16.41
N LYS A 122 -5.01 3.19 15.13
CA LYS A 122 -5.39 4.26 14.18
C LYS A 122 -6.89 4.30 13.87
N ASN A 123 -7.69 3.45 14.47
CA ASN A 123 -9.12 3.28 14.16
C ASN A 123 -9.36 3.05 12.64
N SER A 124 -8.53 2.19 12.05
CA SER A 124 -8.57 1.96 10.60
C SER A 124 -9.63 0.93 10.19
N ALA A 125 -10.13 1.04 8.96
CA ALA A 125 -10.76 -0.07 8.29
C ALA A 125 -9.71 -1.11 7.90
N ALA A 126 -9.87 -2.36 8.32
CA ALA A 126 -9.07 -3.49 7.87
C ALA A 126 -9.74 -4.11 6.65
N MET A 127 -9.18 -3.89 5.45
CA MET A 127 -9.71 -4.40 4.19
C MET A 127 -8.82 -5.53 3.66
N MET A 128 -9.40 -6.72 3.57
CA MET A 128 -8.73 -7.93 3.11
C MET A 128 -9.74 -9.02 2.76
N ILE A 129 -9.28 -10.16 2.26
CA ILE A 129 -10.12 -11.35 2.04
C ILE A 129 -10.79 -11.76 3.36
N ALA A 130 -12.06 -12.19 3.28
CA ALA A 130 -12.94 -12.35 4.44
C ALA A 130 -12.36 -13.18 5.58
N ASP A 131 -11.71 -14.32 5.29
CA ASP A 131 -11.16 -15.20 6.32
C ASP A 131 -9.97 -14.55 7.04
N MET A 132 -9.10 -13.84 6.32
CA MET A 132 -8.05 -13.00 6.93
C MET A 132 -8.66 -11.91 7.79
N GLY A 133 -9.74 -11.27 7.32
CA GLY A 133 -10.45 -10.23 8.05
C GLY A 133 -11.02 -10.73 9.38
N VAL A 134 -11.58 -11.94 9.43
CA VAL A 134 -12.05 -12.57 10.66
C VAL A 134 -10.89 -12.81 11.63
N PHE A 135 -9.76 -13.33 11.14
CA PHE A 135 -8.58 -13.58 11.96
C PHE A 135 -8.00 -12.27 12.53
N ILE A 136 -7.78 -11.27 11.70
CA ILE A 136 -7.28 -9.95 12.12
C ILE A 136 -8.27 -9.25 13.05
N GLY A 137 -9.58 -9.38 12.79
CA GLY A 137 -10.64 -8.85 13.65
C GLY A 137 -10.55 -9.36 15.08
N ARG A 138 -10.31 -10.67 15.27
CA ARG A 138 -10.04 -11.26 16.60
C ARG A 138 -8.77 -10.72 17.25
N LYS A 139 -7.71 -10.45 16.48
CA LYS A 139 -6.48 -9.82 17.00
C LYS A 139 -6.75 -8.37 17.46
N ILE A 140 -7.52 -7.60 16.69
CA ILE A 140 -7.93 -6.24 17.06
C ILE A 140 -8.81 -6.28 18.33
N GLU A 141 -9.77 -7.22 18.41
CA GLU A 141 -10.59 -7.44 19.58
C GLU A 141 -9.74 -7.73 20.83
N ASN A 142 -8.75 -8.62 20.73
CA ASN A 142 -7.85 -8.95 21.84
C ASN A 142 -7.05 -7.72 22.33
N ILE A 143 -6.66 -6.82 21.43
CA ILE A 143 -5.96 -5.57 21.79
C ILE A 143 -6.91 -4.60 22.50
N ARG A 144 -8.17 -4.53 22.08
CA ARG A 144 -9.13 -3.50 22.52
C ARG A 144 -10.06 -3.96 23.65
N GLY A 145 -10.19 -5.26 23.88
CA GLY A 145 -11.12 -5.85 24.82
C GLY A 145 -12.59 -5.74 24.40
N LYS A 146 -12.89 -5.48 23.12
CA LYS A 146 -14.25 -5.41 22.57
C LYS A 146 -14.30 -5.86 21.10
N PRO A 147 -15.44 -6.45 20.65
CA PRO A 147 -15.59 -6.96 19.30
C PRO A 147 -15.28 -5.93 18.21
N THR A 148 -14.70 -6.40 17.09
CA THR A 148 -14.45 -5.60 15.91
C THR A 148 -15.59 -5.79 14.92
N ALA A 149 -16.42 -4.77 14.73
CA ALA A 149 -17.57 -4.81 13.85
C ALA A 149 -17.20 -4.63 12.38
N ALA A 150 -18.12 -4.97 11.46
CA ALA A 150 -18.03 -4.53 10.08
C ALA A 150 -18.12 -3.00 9.98
N CYS A 151 -17.45 -2.42 8.97
CA CYS A 151 -17.51 -0.97 8.77
C CYS A 151 -18.94 -0.51 8.44
N ALA A 152 -19.47 0.44 9.19
CA ALA A 152 -20.82 0.98 9.05
C ALA A 152 -20.98 1.93 7.83
N GLY A 153 -19.92 2.14 7.05
CA GLY A 153 -19.93 3.02 5.89
C GLY A 153 -18.54 3.13 5.27
N ASN A 154 -18.32 4.23 4.58
CA ASN A 154 -17.07 4.47 3.84
C ASN A 154 -16.45 5.86 4.09
N VAL A 155 -16.99 6.61 5.06
CA VAL A 155 -16.47 7.94 5.39
C VAL A 155 -15.40 7.79 6.48
N VAL A 156 -14.21 8.29 6.19
CA VAL A 156 -13.06 8.28 7.09
C VAL A 156 -12.81 9.68 7.66
N PRO A 157 -12.22 9.79 8.87
CA PRO A 157 -11.77 8.71 9.74
C PRO A 157 -12.93 7.97 10.42
N PHE A 158 -12.72 6.70 10.76
CA PHE A 158 -13.67 5.94 11.58
C PHE A 158 -13.48 6.26 13.07
N ALA A 159 -14.57 6.21 13.83
CA ALA A 159 -14.51 6.38 15.29
C ALA A 159 -13.82 5.18 15.99
N GLU A 160 -13.91 4.00 15.38
CA GLU A 160 -13.33 2.74 15.86
C GLU A 160 -12.83 1.91 14.69
N PRO A 161 -11.86 0.99 14.90
CA PRO A 161 -11.44 0.07 13.84
C PRO A 161 -12.61 -0.82 13.44
N CYS A 162 -12.67 -1.13 12.15
CA CYS A 162 -13.74 -1.94 11.58
C CYS A 162 -13.23 -2.87 10.47
N LEU A 163 -14.04 -3.88 10.13
CA LEU A 163 -13.71 -4.84 9.08
C LEU A 163 -14.39 -4.46 7.77
N ALA A 164 -13.61 -4.28 6.73
CA ALA A 164 -14.06 -4.04 5.37
C ALA A 164 -13.84 -5.28 4.49
N ASN A 165 -14.26 -6.45 4.98
CA ASN A 165 -14.06 -7.74 4.34
C ASN A 165 -14.61 -7.78 2.92
N VAL A 166 -13.86 -8.43 2.02
CA VAL A 166 -14.19 -8.60 0.60
C VAL A 166 -13.87 -10.02 0.13
N GLN A 167 -14.36 -10.37 -1.05
CA GLN A 167 -13.93 -11.54 -1.80
C GLN A 167 -13.05 -11.10 -2.99
N LEU A 168 -12.41 -12.03 -3.69
CA LEU A 168 -11.70 -11.73 -4.93
C LEU A 168 -12.66 -11.04 -5.93
N GLY A 169 -12.20 -9.94 -6.54
CA GLY A 169 -13.02 -9.06 -7.38
C GLY A 169 -13.90 -8.09 -6.57
N GLY A 170 -13.97 -8.24 -5.25
CA GLY A 170 -14.73 -7.34 -4.39
C GLY A 170 -14.14 -5.94 -4.32
N ARG A 171 -15.03 -4.92 -4.25
CA ARG A 171 -14.67 -3.50 -4.24
C ARG A 171 -15.19 -2.80 -3.01
N ARG A 172 -14.39 -1.87 -2.47
CA ARG A 172 -14.80 -0.88 -1.47
C ARG A 172 -14.32 0.51 -1.89
N GLY A 173 -15.10 1.53 -1.52
CA GLY A 173 -14.70 2.92 -1.66
C GLY A 173 -14.51 3.56 -0.29
N PHE A 174 -13.52 4.46 -0.15
CA PHE A 174 -13.29 5.25 1.07
C PHE A 174 -13.12 6.72 0.71
N LYS A 175 -13.73 7.62 1.47
CA LYS A 175 -13.62 9.07 1.27
C LYS A 175 -13.65 9.83 2.58
N THR A 176 -13.04 10.99 2.61
CA THR A 176 -13.27 11.97 3.69
C THR A 176 -14.66 12.59 3.56
N ALA A 177 -15.21 13.15 4.64
CA ALA A 177 -16.54 13.75 4.63
C ALA A 177 -16.68 14.87 3.59
N ALA A 178 -15.60 15.62 3.33
CA ALA A 178 -15.58 16.73 2.35
C ALA A 178 -15.36 16.27 0.91
N ALA A 179 -14.92 15.02 0.68
CA ALA A 179 -14.57 14.55 -0.67
C ALA A 179 -15.82 14.17 -1.47
N ALA A 180 -15.93 14.68 -2.70
CA ALA A 180 -17.00 14.32 -3.63
C ALA A 180 -16.85 12.88 -4.15
N ARG A 181 -15.61 12.39 -4.30
CA ARG A 181 -15.29 11.04 -4.80
C ARG A 181 -14.58 10.23 -3.73
N ALA A 182 -14.75 8.92 -3.81
CA ALA A 182 -14.02 7.96 -3.00
C ALA A 182 -12.75 7.47 -3.73
N VAL A 183 -11.73 7.10 -2.96
CA VAL A 183 -10.69 6.18 -3.42
C VAL A 183 -11.33 4.80 -3.51
N GLU A 184 -11.26 4.15 -4.67
CA GLU A 184 -11.82 2.82 -4.90
C GLU A 184 -10.72 1.76 -4.81
N ILE A 185 -10.94 0.71 -4.03
CA ILE A 185 -10.01 -0.40 -3.84
C ILE A 185 -10.70 -1.69 -4.25
N THR A 186 -10.12 -2.40 -5.20
CA THR A 186 -10.62 -3.69 -5.69
C THR A 186 -9.57 -4.77 -5.44
N THR A 187 -9.97 -5.91 -4.88
CA THR A 187 -9.10 -7.09 -4.78
C THR A 187 -8.98 -7.77 -6.13
N VAL A 188 -7.79 -8.20 -6.48
CA VAL A 188 -7.50 -8.97 -7.70
C VAL A 188 -6.77 -10.26 -7.34
N PRO A 189 -6.80 -11.31 -8.18
CA PRO A 189 -6.10 -12.55 -7.90
C PRO A 189 -4.59 -12.36 -7.72
N ALA A 190 -3.99 -13.22 -6.89
CA ALA A 190 -2.56 -13.44 -6.79
C ALA A 190 -2.30 -14.96 -6.71
N SER A 191 -1.16 -15.41 -7.26
CA SER A 191 -0.79 -16.82 -7.30
C SER A 191 0.34 -17.09 -6.29
N HIS A 192 -0.05 -17.38 -5.05
CA HIS A 192 0.89 -17.60 -3.94
C HIS A 192 0.23 -18.42 -2.83
N ALA A 193 1.01 -18.85 -1.83
CA ALA A 193 0.47 -19.43 -0.59
C ALA A 193 0.00 -18.33 0.39
N SER A 194 -0.85 -18.72 1.35
CA SER A 194 -1.39 -17.78 2.35
C SER A 194 -1.55 -18.50 3.69
N HIS A 195 -0.43 -18.80 4.36
CA HIS A 195 -0.41 -19.53 5.62
C HIS A 195 -0.06 -18.63 6.81
N VAL A 196 -0.84 -18.76 7.88
CA VAL A 196 -0.61 -18.01 9.14
C VAL A 196 0.67 -18.49 9.81
N PRO A 197 1.57 -17.57 10.23
CA PRO A 197 2.72 -17.93 11.06
C PRO A 197 2.27 -18.58 12.37
N ARG A 198 2.89 -19.70 12.73
CA ARG A 198 2.57 -20.42 13.98
C ARG A 198 2.69 -19.52 15.22
N ALA A 199 3.59 -18.53 15.20
CA ALA A 199 3.74 -17.55 16.29
C ALA A 199 2.46 -16.78 16.61
N LEU A 200 1.57 -16.58 15.62
CA LEU A 200 0.31 -15.84 15.78
C LEU A 200 -0.87 -16.73 16.19
N LEU A 201 -0.70 -18.04 16.23
CA LEU A 201 -1.73 -18.99 16.65
C LEU A 201 -1.77 -19.12 18.18
N THR A 202 -2.95 -19.43 18.72
CA THR A 202 -3.12 -19.84 20.12
C THR A 202 -2.55 -21.25 20.35
N ASP A 203 -2.26 -21.62 21.60
CA ASP A 203 -1.73 -22.94 21.90
C ASP A 203 -2.68 -24.09 21.51
N PRO A 204 -4.03 -23.99 21.69
CA PRO A 204 -4.96 -24.98 21.17
C PRO A 204 -4.91 -25.10 19.63
N GLU A 205 -4.82 -23.99 18.90
CA GLU A 205 -4.72 -23.99 17.43
C GLU A 205 -3.41 -24.66 16.97
N LYS A 206 -2.27 -24.34 17.60
CA LYS A 206 -0.97 -24.99 17.33
C LYS A 206 -1.06 -26.50 17.54
N LYS A 207 -1.57 -26.93 18.70
CA LYS A 207 -1.71 -28.34 19.04
C LYS A 207 -2.55 -29.12 18.04
N ASN A 208 -3.68 -28.54 17.61
CA ASN A 208 -4.56 -29.18 16.65
C ASN A 208 -3.90 -29.33 15.27
N LEU A 209 -3.18 -28.29 14.80
CA LEU A 209 -2.47 -28.33 13.52
C LEU A 209 -1.25 -29.27 13.54
N GLU A 210 -0.55 -29.34 14.69
CA GLU A 210 0.61 -30.22 14.86
C GLU A 210 0.24 -31.69 14.90
N ALA A 211 -0.94 -32.04 15.41
CA ALA A 211 -1.40 -33.43 15.48
C ALA A 211 -1.51 -34.10 14.09
N ASP A 212 -1.82 -33.32 13.05
CA ASP A 212 -2.03 -33.81 11.70
C ASP A 212 -1.05 -33.19 10.67
N ASP A 213 0.03 -32.54 11.14
CA ASP A 213 1.03 -31.82 10.30
C ASP A 213 0.40 -30.81 9.31
N LEU A 214 -0.61 -30.08 9.77
CA LEU A 214 -1.36 -29.11 8.97
C LEU A 214 -0.85 -27.68 9.16
N SER A 215 -1.21 -26.82 8.23
CA SER A 215 -1.07 -25.35 8.32
C SER A 215 -2.42 -24.66 8.14
N LEU A 216 -2.59 -23.48 8.79
CA LEU A 216 -3.80 -22.69 8.68
C LEU A 216 -3.67 -21.72 7.50
N SER A 217 -4.55 -21.87 6.50
CA SER A 217 -4.74 -20.89 5.43
C SER A 217 -5.95 -20.01 5.72
N LEU A 218 -5.86 -18.72 5.40
CA LEU A 218 -6.94 -17.74 5.60
C LEU A 218 -7.51 -17.25 4.25
N GLY A 219 -7.72 -18.18 3.34
CA GLY A 219 -8.24 -17.92 2.00
C GLY A 219 -7.14 -17.58 1.01
N PRO A 220 -7.52 -17.25 -0.25
CA PRO A 220 -6.57 -17.00 -1.32
C PRO A 220 -5.77 -15.72 -1.07
N PRO A 221 -4.50 -15.67 -1.51
CA PRO A 221 -3.78 -14.41 -1.58
C PRO A 221 -4.42 -13.47 -2.59
N SER A 222 -4.22 -12.17 -2.42
CA SER A 222 -4.77 -11.15 -3.31
C SER A 222 -3.79 -10.02 -3.54
N GLY A 223 -3.80 -9.49 -4.76
CA GLY A 223 -3.35 -8.14 -5.03
C GLY A 223 -4.49 -7.14 -4.87
N TYR A 224 -4.19 -5.87 -5.11
CA TYR A 224 -5.18 -4.79 -5.12
C TYR A 224 -5.01 -3.90 -6.34
N VAL A 225 -6.12 -3.38 -6.85
CA VAL A 225 -6.13 -2.22 -7.73
C VAL A 225 -6.75 -1.06 -6.96
N VAL A 226 -5.99 0.01 -6.77
CA VAL A 226 -6.40 1.23 -6.07
C VAL A 226 -6.55 2.35 -7.08
N LYS A 227 -7.77 2.86 -7.23
CA LYS A 227 -8.07 4.02 -8.08
C LYS A 227 -8.24 5.26 -7.22
N PHE A 228 -7.29 6.17 -7.32
CA PHE A 228 -7.24 7.43 -6.60
C PHE A 228 -8.11 8.51 -7.26
N THR A 229 -8.42 9.56 -6.49
CA THR A 229 -9.34 10.62 -6.94
C THR A 229 -8.76 11.51 -8.03
N ASN A 230 -7.42 11.57 -8.18
CA ASN A 230 -6.73 12.28 -9.26
C ASN A 230 -6.66 11.49 -10.58
N GLY A 231 -7.11 10.23 -10.60
CA GLY A 231 -7.08 9.35 -11.78
C GLY A 231 -5.93 8.33 -11.78
N LEU A 232 -4.95 8.44 -10.87
CA LEU A 232 -3.92 7.42 -10.70
C LEU A 232 -4.58 6.09 -10.34
N THR A 233 -4.23 5.03 -11.08
CA THR A 233 -4.70 3.67 -10.83
C THR A 233 -3.49 2.78 -10.59
N VAL A 234 -3.36 2.28 -9.36
CA VAL A 234 -2.18 1.54 -8.90
C VAL A 234 -2.51 0.06 -8.76
N TYR A 235 -1.68 -0.81 -9.32
CA TYR A 235 -1.66 -2.23 -9.02
C TYR A 235 -0.67 -2.52 -7.90
N LEU A 236 -1.13 -3.12 -6.82
CA LEU A 236 -0.34 -3.67 -5.72
C LEU A 236 -0.35 -5.18 -5.89
N SER A 237 0.77 -5.79 -6.27
CA SER A 237 0.76 -7.18 -6.70
C SER A 237 0.49 -8.19 -5.58
N GLY A 238 0.82 -7.88 -4.34
CA GLY A 238 1.04 -8.88 -3.32
C GLY A 238 2.19 -9.80 -3.72
N ASP A 239 2.43 -10.86 -2.97
CA ASP A 239 3.29 -11.93 -3.44
C ASP A 239 2.53 -12.77 -4.46
N THR A 240 3.12 -12.95 -5.62
CA THR A 240 2.47 -13.64 -6.72
C THR A 240 3.48 -14.23 -7.71
N GLY A 241 3.11 -15.32 -8.35
CA GLY A 241 3.71 -15.76 -9.60
C GLY A 241 3.04 -15.08 -10.80
N ILE A 242 3.49 -15.41 -12.01
CA ILE A 242 2.84 -14.95 -13.26
C ILE A 242 1.47 -15.64 -13.40
N HIS A 243 0.44 -14.87 -13.75
CA HIS A 243 -0.88 -15.39 -14.09
C HIS A 243 -1.60 -14.52 -15.16
N ALA A 244 -2.55 -15.10 -15.86
CA ALA A 244 -3.22 -14.46 -17.00
C ALA A 244 -4.03 -13.22 -16.61
N ASP A 245 -4.54 -13.16 -15.38
CA ASP A 245 -5.35 -12.05 -14.89
C ASP A 245 -4.58 -10.73 -14.79
N MET A 246 -3.24 -10.77 -14.76
CA MET A 246 -2.40 -9.58 -14.87
C MET A 246 -2.63 -8.84 -16.20
N LYS A 247 -2.89 -9.58 -17.29
CA LYS A 247 -3.24 -9.00 -18.58
C LYS A 247 -4.71 -8.64 -18.66
N THR A 248 -5.60 -9.59 -18.36
CA THR A 248 -7.04 -9.44 -18.62
C THR A 248 -7.74 -8.55 -17.59
N ILE A 249 -7.40 -8.67 -16.31
CA ILE A 249 -8.02 -7.90 -15.23
C ILE A 249 -7.24 -6.61 -14.95
N VAL A 250 -5.92 -6.72 -14.68
CA VAL A 250 -5.13 -5.58 -14.24
C VAL A 250 -4.90 -4.59 -15.38
N HIS A 251 -4.44 -5.08 -16.55
CA HIS A 251 -4.18 -4.21 -17.71
C HIS A 251 -5.46 -3.84 -18.46
N ASP A 252 -6.19 -4.85 -19.00
CA ASP A 252 -7.25 -4.58 -19.97
C ASP A 252 -8.50 -3.99 -19.33
N PHE A 253 -8.88 -4.45 -18.12
CA PHE A 253 -10.08 -3.96 -17.43
C PHE A 253 -9.80 -2.72 -16.57
N HIS A 254 -8.84 -2.80 -15.64
CA HIS A 254 -8.56 -1.69 -14.72
C HIS A 254 -7.70 -0.59 -15.31
N LYS A 255 -6.92 -0.88 -16.35
CA LYS A 255 -6.03 0.08 -17.06
C LYS A 255 -5.09 0.79 -16.09
N VAL A 256 -4.39 0.01 -15.28
CA VAL A 256 -3.46 0.55 -14.27
C VAL A 256 -2.33 1.31 -14.96
N ASN A 257 -1.91 2.41 -14.34
CA ASN A 257 -0.84 3.25 -14.85
C ASN A 257 0.38 3.33 -13.93
N LEU A 258 0.29 2.75 -12.73
CA LEU A 258 1.42 2.51 -11.84
C LEU A 258 1.33 1.10 -11.27
N ALA A 259 2.44 0.37 -11.20
CA ALA A 259 2.50 -0.92 -10.52
C ALA A 259 3.50 -0.87 -9.35
N VAL A 260 3.14 -1.45 -8.23
CA VAL A 260 4.04 -1.84 -7.14
C VAL A 260 4.21 -3.34 -7.24
N LEU A 261 5.40 -3.79 -7.66
CA LEU A 261 5.67 -5.21 -7.90
C LEU A 261 6.58 -5.77 -6.80
N ASN A 262 6.08 -6.81 -6.14
CA ASN A 262 6.84 -7.54 -5.13
C ASN A 262 7.81 -8.51 -5.81
N LEU A 263 9.09 -8.34 -5.53
CA LEU A 263 10.19 -9.16 -6.04
C LEU A 263 10.67 -10.11 -4.95
N GLY A 264 11.11 -11.28 -5.31
CA GLY A 264 11.72 -12.17 -4.34
C GLY A 264 11.71 -13.65 -4.75
N PRO A 265 12.56 -14.48 -4.12
CA PRO A 265 12.69 -15.89 -4.49
C PRO A 265 11.40 -16.70 -4.29
N ASN A 266 10.52 -16.26 -3.39
CA ASN A 266 9.22 -16.90 -3.13
C ASN A 266 8.05 -16.13 -3.74
N ALA A 267 8.29 -15.04 -4.49
CA ALA A 267 7.29 -14.27 -5.21
C ALA A 267 7.60 -14.34 -6.71
N ILE A 268 8.18 -13.29 -7.26
CA ILE A 268 8.48 -13.21 -8.69
C ILE A 268 9.98 -12.94 -8.91
N ALA A 269 10.62 -13.77 -9.75
CA ALA A 269 12.02 -13.58 -10.13
C ALA A 269 12.18 -12.35 -11.05
N PRO A 270 13.39 -11.74 -11.16
CA PRO A 270 13.60 -10.52 -11.93
C PRO A 270 13.18 -10.58 -13.39
N ASP A 271 13.46 -11.67 -14.08
CA ASP A 271 13.10 -11.91 -15.48
C ASP A 271 11.58 -12.09 -15.64
N ALA A 272 10.96 -12.85 -14.75
CA ALA A 272 9.52 -13.04 -14.69
C ALA A 272 8.80 -11.72 -14.35
N GLY A 273 9.33 -10.95 -13.41
CA GLY A 273 8.83 -9.61 -13.06
C GLY A 273 8.93 -8.63 -14.23
N ALA A 274 10.06 -8.65 -14.94
CA ALA A 274 10.24 -7.83 -16.14
C ALA A 274 9.25 -8.24 -17.26
N PHE A 275 8.99 -9.54 -17.44
CA PHE A 275 7.96 -10.02 -18.37
C PHE A 275 6.56 -9.50 -17.96
N VAL A 276 6.21 -9.59 -16.68
CA VAL A 276 4.93 -9.04 -16.17
C VAL A 276 4.79 -7.57 -16.48
N ILE A 277 5.83 -6.78 -16.22
CA ILE A 277 5.79 -5.32 -16.45
C ILE A 277 5.81 -4.98 -17.94
N ASN A 278 6.67 -5.65 -18.73
CA ASN A 278 6.85 -5.32 -20.14
C ASN A 278 5.68 -5.78 -21.01
N GLU A 279 5.09 -6.96 -20.72
CA GLU A 279 4.17 -7.64 -21.62
C GLU A 279 2.74 -7.77 -21.07
N LEU A 280 2.57 -7.92 -19.75
CA LEU A 280 1.24 -8.16 -19.16
C LEU A 280 0.59 -6.91 -18.61
N VAL A 281 1.17 -6.28 -17.60
CA VAL A 281 0.57 -5.12 -16.90
C VAL A 281 0.77 -3.81 -17.65
N GLN A 282 1.93 -3.62 -18.27
CA GLN A 282 2.29 -2.47 -19.10
C GLN A 282 1.95 -1.09 -18.48
N PRO A 283 2.29 -0.80 -17.21
CA PRO A 283 2.00 0.47 -16.57
C PRO A 283 2.90 1.58 -17.13
N ALA A 284 2.56 2.86 -16.86
CA ALA A 284 3.44 3.98 -17.22
C ALA A 284 4.74 4.00 -16.39
N ALA A 285 4.69 3.51 -15.14
CA ALA A 285 5.83 3.41 -14.24
C ALA A 285 5.68 2.21 -13.30
N VAL A 286 6.78 1.79 -12.67
CA VAL A 286 6.79 0.71 -11.68
C VAL A 286 7.62 1.09 -10.46
N ILE A 287 7.16 0.69 -9.28
CA ILE A 287 7.91 0.72 -8.01
C ILE A 287 8.33 -0.72 -7.70
N ALA A 288 9.63 -0.97 -7.64
CA ALA A 288 10.19 -2.22 -7.17
C ALA A 288 10.06 -2.29 -5.65
N SER A 289 9.47 -3.36 -5.13
CA SER A 289 9.18 -3.56 -3.70
C SER A 289 9.51 -4.98 -3.29
N HIS A 290 9.44 -5.23 -1.98
CA HIS A 290 9.52 -6.56 -1.41
C HIS A 290 10.86 -7.28 -1.68
N PRO A 291 12.04 -6.65 -1.51
CA PRO A 291 13.28 -7.40 -1.61
C PRO A 291 13.40 -8.35 -0.42
N ASN A 292 13.89 -9.57 -0.67
CA ASN A 292 14.36 -10.47 0.37
C ASN A 292 15.89 -10.43 0.42
N GLU A 293 16.43 -9.22 0.39
CA GLU A 293 17.86 -8.89 0.33
C GLU A 293 18.10 -7.44 0.79
N ALA A 294 19.31 -7.10 1.13
CA ALA A 294 19.73 -5.70 1.18
C ALA A 294 19.88 -5.21 -0.27
N ALA A 295 18.84 -4.57 -0.78
CA ALA A 295 18.74 -4.23 -2.19
C ALA A 295 19.52 -2.96 -2.56
N THR A 296 19.78 -2.06 -1.58
CA THR A 296 20.42 -0.78 -1.82
C THR A 296 21.53 -0.46 -0.82
N SER A 297 22.40 0.46 -1.24
CA SER A 297 23.34 1.20 -0.38
C SER A 297 23.38 2.64 -0.87
N GLU A 298 23.29 3.60 0.03
CA GLU A 298 23.18 5.03 -0.26
C GLU A 298 22.03 5.33 -1.26
N GLY A 299 20.92 4.60 -1.13
CA GLY A 299 19.75 4.72 -1.98
C GLY A 299 19.91 4.22 -3.42
N LYS A 300 21.00 3.54 -3.75
CA LYS A 300 21.30 2.98 -5.08
C LYS A 300 21.24 1.47 -5.07
N ALA A 301 20.62 0.87 -6.10
CA ALA A 301 20.56 -0.57 -6.23
C ALA A 301 21.95 -1.20 -6.28
N LEU A 302 22.20 -2.18 -5.44
CA LEU A 302 23.47 -2.90 -5.34
C LEU A 302 23.65 -3.87 -6.51
N PRO A 303 24.87 -3.95 -7.09
CA PRO A 303 25.18 -4.98 -8.08
C PRO A 303 24.95 -6.39 -7.55
N GLY A 304 24.46 -7.29 -8.41
CA GLY A 304 24.20 -8.69 -8.07
C GLY A 304 22.92 -8.94 -7.31
N THR A 305 22.13 -7.91 -6.98
CA THR A 305 20.82 -8.05 -6.35
C THR A 305 19.72 -8.34 -7.39
N TRP A 306 18.67 -9.01 -6.95
CA TRP A 306 17.47 -9.23 -7.76
C TRP A 306 16.80 -7.92 -8.15
N THR A 307 16.78 -6.97 -7.23
CA THR A 307 16.28 -5.61 -7.49
C THR A 307 17.03 -4.94 -8.62
N LYS A 308 18.38 -5.01 -8.64
CA LYS A 308 19.21 -4.46 -9.72
C LYS A 308 18.95 -5.15 -11.05
N ALA A 309 18.89 -6.50 -11.06
CA ALA A 309 18.57 -7.28 -12.25
C ALA A 309 17.20 -6.92 -12.83
N PHE A 310 16.18 -6.76 -11.99
CA PHE A 310 14.85 -6.33 -12.41
C PHE A 310 14.88 -4.93 -13.07
N VAL A 311 15.53 -3.96 -12.43
CA VAL A 311 15.67 -2.59 -12.97
C VAL A 311 16.28 -2.61 -14.37
N GLU A 312 17.27 -3.46 -14.62
CA GLU A 312 17.95 -3.58 -15.92
C GLU A 312 17.11 -4.27 -16.99
N LEU A 313 16.20 -5.18 -16.61
CA LEU A 313 15.37 -5.95 -17.52
C LEU A 313 14.06 -5.24 -17.91
N VAL A 314 13.59 -4.27 -17.13
CA VAL A 314 12.41 -3.48 -17.46
C VAL A 314 12.74 -2.51 -18.59
N LYS A 315 11.88 -2.46 -19.62
CA LYS A 315 12.11 -1.68 -20.85
C LYS A 315 11.12 -0.52 -20.96
N ASN A 316 11.61 0.60 -21.50
CA ASN A 316 10.78 1.74 -21.94
C ASN A 316 9.90 2.39 -20.88
N ARG A 317 10.19 2.18 -19.59
CA ARG A 317 9.49 2.82 -18.48
C ARG A 317 10.36 2.96 -17.23
N PRO A 318 10.14 3.98 -16.41
CA PRO A 318 10.93 4.17 -15.20
C PRO A 318 10.60 3.09 -14.16
N VAL A 319 11.66 2.64 -13.46
CA VAL A 319 11.59 1.81 -12.27
C VAL A 319 12.09 2.64 -11.08
N TYR A 320 11.22 2.81 -10.10
CA TYR A 320 11.54 3.50 -8.85
C TYR A 320 11.82 2.48 -7.75
N LEU A 321 12.75 2.79 -6.86
CA LEU A 321 13.04 1.97 -5.69
C LEU A 321 12.21 2.45 -4.50
N SER A 322 11.62 1.53 -3.75
CA SER A 322 10.82 1.84 -2.56
C SER A 322 11.71 2.17 -1.35
N LEU A 323 12.49 3.25 -1.45
CA LEU A 323 13.41 3.68 -0.39
C LEU A 323 12.66 4.19 0.85
N SER A 324 12.99 3.65 2.01
CA SER A 324 12.34 3.96 3.28
C SER A 324 12.33 5.46 3.60
N GLY A 325 11.15 6.02 3.85
CA GLY A 325 10.93 7.42 4.19
C GLY A 325 10.98 8.41 3.02
N ARG A 326 11.32 7.95 1.80
CA ARG A 326 11.31 8.79 0.59
C ARG A 326 9.91 8.86 0.01
N THR A 327 9.26 10.00 0.10
CA THR A 327 7.95 10.22 -0.52
C THR A 327 8.09 10.52 -2.00
N MET A 328 7.43 9.72 -2.83
CA MET A 328 7.27 9.94 -4.27
C MET A 328 5.88 10.51 -4.54
N GLU A 329 5.77 11.45 -5.47
CA GLU A 329 4.49 12.06 -5.86
C GLU A 329 4.15 11.73 -7.31
N PHE A 330 2.96 11.18 -7.52
CA PHE A 330 2.48 10.77 -8.85
C PHE A 330 1.25 11.55 -9.26
N ASP A 331 1.24 11.99 -10.52
CA ASP A 331 0.04 12.54 -11.15
C ASP A 331 -0.95 11.43 -11.59
N GLY A 332 -2.10 11.82 -12.12
CA GLY A 332 -3.15 10.90 -12.54
C GLY A 332 -2.78 10.00 -13.74
N SER A 333 -1.68 10.28 -14.43
CA SER A 333 -1.18 9.47 -15.55
C SER A 333 -0.17 8.39 -15.13
N GLY A 334 0.25 8.38 -13.88
CA GLY A 334 1.32 7.51 -13.38
C GLY A 334 2.72 8.08 -13.56
N LYS A 335 2.85 9.35 -13.95
CA LYS A 335 4.13 10.04 -14.01
C LYS A 335 4.54 10.52 -12.62
N CYS A 336 5.75 10.20 -12.22
CA CYS A 336 6.33 10.77 -11.02
C CYS A 336 6.73 12.23 -11.27
N VAL A 337 6.29 13.13 -10.40
CA VAL A 337 6.49 14.58 -10.53
C VAL A 337 7.37 15.16 -9.42
N ALA A 338 7.56 14.43 -8.32
CA ALA A 338 8.48 14.79 -7.24
C ALA A 338 8.96 13.55 -6.46
N GLY A 339 10.15 13.62 -5.85
CA GLY A 339 10.67 12.61 -4.93
C GLY A 339 11.16 11.30 -5.59
N CYS A 340 11.35 11.23 -6.89
CA CYS A 340 11.67 10.00 -7.64
C CYS A 340 13.17 9.73 -7.87
#